data_e0626d81d8c3e3e751cf83d68b6eb5e0
#
_entry.id   e0626d81d8c3e3e751cf83d68b6eb5e0
#
_cell.length_a   1.000
_cell.length_b   1.000
_cell.length_c   1.000
_cell.angle_alpha   90.00
_cell.angle_beta   90.00
_cell.angle_gamma   90.00
#
_symmetry.space_group_name_H-M   'P 1'
#
loop_
_entity.id
_entity.type
_entity.pdbx_description
1 polymer ?
#
loop_
_entity_poly.entity_id
_entity_poly.type
_entity_poly.pdbx_seq_one_letter_code
_entity_poly.pdbx_strand_id
1 'polypeptide(L)'
;MPIKPENKARYPADWKQIRAAILERAGNCCEQCKVANGARIARGTGESADTFMDAGGYVFDADTGTQLGRVRHSDYECSGKWTNVVLTIAHLDHTPENCAPENLKALCQRCHLRYDAQHHAETARATRKARKAVADLFE
;
A
#
# COMPACT_ATOMS: atom_id res chain seq x y z
N MET A 1 1.93 -0.68 -7.79
CA MET A 1 3.19 -1.31 -8.20
C MET A 1 3.03 -1.92 -9.59
N PRO A 2 4.04 -1.81 -10.43
CA PRO A 2 3.92 -2.40 -11.76
C PRO A 2 3.83 -3.93 -11.69
N ILE A 3 3.00 -4.49 -12.55
CA ILE A 3 2.86 -5.94 -12.66
C ILE A 3 4.12 -6.49 -13.33
N LYS A 4 4.75 -7.49 -12.70
CA LYS A 4 5.91 -8.15 -13.30
C LYS A 4 5.51 -8.86 -14.60
N PRO A 5 6.36 -8.83 -15.64
CA PRO A 5 6.03 -9.48 -16.93
C PRO A 5 5.60 -10.93 -16.80
N GLU A 6 6.25 -11.71 -15.93
CA GLU A 6 5.92 -13.11 -15.69
C GLU A 6 4.54 -13.32 -15.06
N ASN A 7 3.98 -12.28 -14.43
CA ASN A 7 2.68 -12.34 -13.76
C ASN A 7 1.53 -11.78 -14.60
N LYS A 8 1.81 -11.15 -15.75
CA LYS A 8 0.76 -10.53 -16.58
C LYS A 8 -0.33 -11.51 -17.01
N ALA A 9 0.05 -12.73 -17.35
CA ALA A 9 -0.89 -13.76 -17.77
C ALA A 9 -1.79 -14.26 -16.63
N ARG A 10 -1.45 -13.98 -15.38
CA ARG A 10 -2.25 -14.36 -14.20
C ARG A 10 -3.43 -13.44 -13.97
N TYR A 11 -3.42 -12.25 -14.59
CA TYR A 11 -4.51 -11.28 -14.47
C TYR A 11 -5.55 -11.53 -15.56
N PRO A 12 -6.86 -11.39 -15.26
CA PRO A 12 -7.90 -11.57 -16.27
C PRO A 12 -7.83 -10.48 -17.34
N ALA A 13 -8.39 -10.79 -18.53
CA ALA A 13 -8.41 -9.85 -19.66
C ALA A 13 -9.17 -8.55 -19.31
N ASP A 14 -10.15 -8.61 -18.42
CA ASP A 14 -10.96 -7.46 -17.98
C ASP A 14 -10.41 -6.81 -16.69
N TRP A 15 -9.16 -7.04 -16.34
CA TRP A 15 -8.53 -6.49 -15.14
C TRP A 15 -8.70 -4.97 -15.03
N LYS A 16 -8.61 -4.26 -16.14
CA LYS A 16 -8.77 -2.80 -16.16
C LYS A 16 -10.16 -2.36 -15.67
N GLN A 17 -11.20 -3.07 -16.10
CA GLN A 17 -12.57 -2.82 -15.68
C GLN A 17 -12.79 -3.21 -14.21
N ILE A 18 -12.23 -4.32 -13.77
CA ILE A 18 -12.29 -4.77 -12.37
C ILE A 18 -11.64 -3.72 -11.47
N ARG A 19 -10.45 -3.26 -11.83
CA ARG A 19 -9.73 -2.22 -11.09
C ARG A 19 -10.55 -0.93 -10.98
N ALA A 20 -11.16 -0.48 -12.08
CA ALA A 20 -11.99 0.70 -12.10
C ALA A 20 -13.21 0.58 -11.17
N ALA A 21 -13.85 -0.58 -11.15
CA ALA A 21 -14.99 -0.86 -10.27
C ALA A 21 -14.61 -0.79 -8.78
N ILE A 22 -13.44 -1.33 -8.42
CA ILE A 22 -12.96 -1.28 -7.04
C ILE A 22 -12.62 0.16 -6.63
N LEU A 23 -11.98 0.94 -7.50
CA LEU A 23 -11.70 2.36 -7.24
C LEU A 23 -12.99 3.16 -7.05
N GLU A 24 -14.02 2.89 -7.85
CA GLU A 24 -15.33 3.52 -7.70
C GLU A 24 -15.98 3.15 -6.37
N ARG A 25 -15.96 1.88 -5.99
CA ARG A 25 -16.45 1.41 -4.68
C ARG A 25 -15.77 2.15 -3.53
N ALA A 26 -14.46 2.37 -3.64
CA ALA A 26 -13.65 3.04 -2.62
C ALA A 26 -13.83 4.56 -2.60
N GLY A 27 -14.58 5.14 -3.54
CA GLY A 27 -14.70 6.59 -3.69
C GLY A 27 -13.39 7.24 -4.12
N ASN A 28 -12.56 6.52 -4.86
CA ASN A 28 -11.23 6.94 -5.30
C ASN A 28 -10.30 7.33 -4.14
N CYS A 29 -10.48 6.67 -2.99
CA CYS A 29 -9.67 6.84 -1.78
C CYS A 29 -9.14 5.50 -1.30
N CYS A 30 -8.04 5.54 -0.54
CA CYS A 30 -7.55 4.33 0.14
C CYS A 30 -8.62 3.79 1.08
N GLU A 31 -8.94 2.50 0.98
CA GLU A 31 -9.96 1.89 1.83
C GLU A 31 -9.51 1.72 3.29
N GLN A 32 -8.21 1.87 3.56
CA GLN A 32 -7.66 1.78 4.92
C GLN A 32 -7.50 3.17 5.57
N CYS A 33 -6.72 4.07 4.98
CA CYS A 33 -6.39 5.37 5.59
C CYS A 33 -7.18 6.55 4.99
N LYS A 34 -8.05 6.28 4.02
CA LYS A 34 -8.96 7.26 3.41
C LYS A 34 -8.28 8.36 2.60
N VAL A 35 -6.98 8.32 2.40
CA VAL A 35 -6.28 9.32 1.57
C VAL A 35 -6.76 9.25 0.12
N ALA A 36 -6.98 10.40 -0.51
CA ALA A 36 -7.47 10.48 -1.87
C ALA A 36 -6.40 10.09 -2.89
N ASN A 37 -6.80 9.40 -3.94
CA ASN A 37 -5.94 9.10 -5.07
C ASN A 37 -5.48 10.41 -5.74
N GLY A 38 -4.19 10.53 -6.01
CA GLY A 38 -3.60 11.74 -6.59
C GLY A 38 -3.36 12.86 -5.59
N ALA A 39 -3.70 12.70 -4.31
CA ALA A 39 -3.41 13.70 -3.29
C ALA A 39 -1.89 13.87 -3.11
N ARG A 40 -1.48 15.11 -2.87
CA ARG A 40 -0.08 15.41 -2.55
C ARG A 40 0.03 15.56 -1.03
N ILE A 41 0.79 14.68 -0.41
CA ILE A 41 0.92 14.60 1.04
C ILE A 41 2.39 14.54 1.48
N ALA A 42 2.62 14.93 2.75
CA ALA A 42 3.89 14.71 3.43
C ALA A 42 3.68 13.63 4.49
N ARG A 43 4.59 12.67 4.55
CA ARG A 43 4.58 11.62 5.58
C ARG A 43 5.37 12.08 6.79
N GLY A 44 4.78 11.97 7.98
CA GLY A 44 5.43 12.34 9.23
C GLY A 44 6.55 11.40 9.63
N THR A 45 7.52 11.97 10.35
CA THR A 45 8.64 11.25 10.95
C THR A 45 8.76 11.64 12.43
N GLY A 46 9.59 10.93 13.20
CA GLY A 46 9.81 11.24 14.61
C GLY A 46 8.50 11.27 15.40
N GLU A 47 8.18 12.38 16.03
CA GLU A 47 6.96 12.55 16.80
C GLU A 47 5.70 12.55 15.94
N SER A 48 5.82 12.87 14.65
CA SER A 48 4.73 12.83 13.68
C SER A 48 4.64 11.50 12.92
N ALA A 49 5.39 10.49 13.33
CA ALA A 49 5.37 9.17 12.70
C ALA A 49 3.93 8.61 12.66
N ASP A 50 3.66 7.79 11.63
CA ASP A 50 2.34 7.17 11.41
C ASP A 50 1.21 8.18 11.20
N THR A 51 1.55 9.38 10.71
CA THR A 51 0.59 10.39 10.26
C THR A 51 0.92 10.84 8.83
N PHE A 52 -0.01 11.52 8.18
CA PHE A 52 0.27 12.25 6.96
C PHE A 52 -0.41 13.63 7.00
N MET A 53 0.18 14.59 6.32
CA MET A 53 -0.34 15.96 6.23
C MET A 53 -0.66 16.27 4.78
N ASP A 54 -1.82 16.87 4.52
CA ASP A 54 -2.19 17.33 3.18
C ASP A 54 -1.63 18.74 2.90
N ALA A 55 -1.87 19.23 1.68
CA ALA A 55 -1.39 20.55 1.27
C ALA A 55 -2.00 21.70 2.09
N GLY A 56 -3.15 21.48 2.71
CA GLY A 56 -3.82 22.46 3.57
C GLY A 56 -3.33 22.46 5.02
N GLY A 57 -2.39 21.58 5.37
CA GLY A 57 -1.86 21.45 6.72
C GLY A 57 -2.69 20.56 7.63
N TYR A 58 -3.71 19.90 7.12
CA TYR A 58 -4.51 18.95 7.90
C TYR A 58 -3.72 17.66 8.09
N VAL A 59 -3.68 17.19 9.34
CA VAL A 59 -2.93 15.99 9.73
C VAL A 59 -3.91 14.86 10.03
N PHE A 60 -3.62 13.68 9.48
CA PHE A 60 -4.46 12.49 9.61
C PHE A 60 -3.64 11.32 10.14
N ASP A 61 -4.30 10.46 10.90
CA ASP A 61 -3.73 9.16 11.27
C ASP A 61 -3.57 8.31 10.01
N ALA A 62 -2.36 7.79 9.79
CA ALA A 62 -2.06 7.05 8.58
C ALA A 62 -2.59 5.61 8.58
N ASP A 63 -3.08 5.12 9.70
CA ASP A 63 -3.66 3.77 9.81
C ASP A 63 -5.18 3.79 9.68
N THR A 64 -5.83 4.85 10.14
CA THR A 64 -7.30 4.94 10.19
C THR A 64 -7.90 6.03 9.33
N GLY A 65 -7.11 7.06 8.96
CA GLY A 65 -7.59 8.24 8.26
C GLY A 65 -8.30 9.25 9.15
N THR A 66 -8.26 9.07 10.46
CA THR A 66 -8.84 10.01 11.41
C THR A 66 -8.11 11.34 11.37
N GLN A 67 -8.86 12.45 11.21
CA GLN A 67 -8.27 13.78 11.26
C GLN A 67 -7.82 14.12 12.67
N LEU A 68 -6.53 14.46 12.83
CA LEU A 68 -5.93 14.76 14.14
C LEU A 68 -5.85 16.25 14.42
N GLY A 69 -5.82 17.09 13.38
CA GLY A 69 -5.75 18.53 13.55
C GLY A 69 -5.23 19.23 12.31
N ARG A 70 -4.86 20.49 12.48
CA ARG A 70 -4.27 21.32 11.45
C ARG A 70 -3.03 22.01 12.00
N VAL A 71 -1.93 21.98 11.26
CA VAL A 71 -0.67 22.58 11.67
C VAL A 71 -0.10 23.42 10.55
N ARG A 72 0.87 24.29 10.87
CA ARG A 72 1.69 24.95 9.86
C ARG A 72 2.66 23.92 9.28
N HIS A 73 2.96 24.04 7.98
CA HIS A 73 3.90 23.14 7.33
C HIS A 73 5.26 23.12 8.04
N SER A 74 5.71 24.26 8.55
CA SER A 74 6.98 24.39 9.28
C SER A 74 7.00 23.69 10.63
N ASP A 75 5.83 23.42 11.20
CA ASP A 75 5.70 22.76 12.52
C ASP A 75 5.52 21.25 12.42
N TYR A 76 5.39 20.74 11.20
CA TYR A 76 5.19 19.30 10.96
C TYR A 76 6.52 18.59 10.75
N GLU A 77 6.82 17.63 11.62
CA GLU A 77 8.05 16.85 11.53
C GLU A 77 7.97 15.82 10.40
N CYS A 78 8.71 16.06 9.33
CA CYS A 78 8.77 15.17 8.16
C CYS A 78 10.12 15.33 7.45
N SER A 79 10.35 14.49 6.43
CA SER A 79 11.57 14.56 5.63
C SER A 79 11.63 15.76 4.67
N GLY A 80 10.55 16.54 4.59
CA GLY A 80 10.42 17.64 3.64
C GLY A 80 10.01 17.21 2.23
N LYS A 81 9.80 15.93 2.01
CA LYS A 81 9.37 15.40 0.72
C LYS A 81 7.86 15.31 0.64
N TRP A 82 7.31 15.77 -0.46
CA TRP A 82 5.90 15.63 -0.80
C TRP A 82 5.73 14.45 -1.76
N THR A 83 4.76 13.62 -1.48
CA THR A 83 4.48 12.41 -2.25
C THR A 83 3.11 12.49 -2.88
N ASN A 84 3.00 12.09 -4.16
CA ASN A 84 1.71 11.95 -4.82
C ASN A 84 1.17 10.55 -4.50
N VAL A 85 -0.05 10.49 -3.97
CA VAL A 85 -0.70 9.22 -3.64
C VAL A 85 -1.15 8.53 -4.92
N VAL A 86 -0.80 7.26 -5.05
CA VAL A 86 -1.27 6.38 -6.12
C VAL A 86 -1.94 5.18 -5.47
N LEU A 87 -3.22 4.97 -5.78
CA LEU A 87 -3.93 3.79 -5.30
C LEU A 87 -3.60 2.59 -6.17
N THR A 88 -3.39 1.46 -5.52
CA THR A 88 -3.21 0.16 -6.17
C THR A 88 -4.24 -0.81 -5.63
N ILE A 89 -4.57 -1.83 -6.43
CA ILE A 89 -5.53 -2.85 -6.01
C ILE A 89 -4.75 -4.03 -5.44
N ALA A 90 -4.95 -4.29 -4.15
CA ALA A 90 -4.33 -5.41 -3.47
C ALA A 90 -5.23 -6.65 -3.56
N HIS A 91 -4.62 -7.80 -3.86
CA HIS A 91 -5.25 -9.10 -3.71
C HIS A 91 -5.00 -9.59 -2.29
N LEU A 92 -6.05 -9.71 -1.48
CA LEU A 92 -5.90 -9.98 -0.04
C LEU A 92 -5.28 -11.35 0.24
N ASP A 93 -5.47 -12.32 -0.65
CA ASP A 93 -4.85 -13.65 -0.57
C ASP A 93 -3.55 -13.76 -1.39
N HIS A 94 -3.04 -12.67 -1.94
CA HIS A 94 -1.85 -12.59 -2.81
C HIS A 94 -1.94 -13.47 -4.07
N THR A 95 -3.17 -13.78 -4.51
CA THR A 95 -3.43 -14.61 -5.70
C THR A 95 -4.05 -13.76 -6.81
N PRO A 96 -3.31 -13.37 -7.86
CA PRO A 96 -3.81 -12.50 -8.93
C PRO A 96 -5.01 -13.05 -9.68
N GLU A 97 -5.19 -14.36 -9.72
CA GLU A 97 -6.32 -15.04 -10.36
C GLU A 97 -7.63 -14.84 -9.60
N ASN A 98 -7.58 -14.59 -8.29
CA ASN A 98 -8.76 -14.38 -7.47
C ASN A 98 -9.18 -12.91 -7.48
N CYS A 99 -10.02 -12.53 -8.44
CA CYS A 99 -10.52 -11.16 -8.58
C CYS A 99 -11.94 -10.98 -8.05
N ALA A 100 -12.37 -11.82 -7.10
CA ALA A 100 -13.61 -11.61 -6.38
C ALA A 100 -13.57 -10.26 -5.65
N PRO A 101 -14.65 -9.45 -5.70
CA PRO A 101 -14.64 -8.11 -5.09
C PRO A 101 -14.25 -8.10 -3.61
N GLU A 102 -14.62 -9.10 -2.85
CA GLU A 102 -14.27 -9.25 -1.43
C GLU A 102 -12.79 -9.56 -1.20
N ASN A 103 -12.06 -10.01 -2.24
CA ASN A 103 -10.62 -10.27 -2.18
C ASN A 103 -9.78 -9.09 -2.67
N LEU A 104 -10.41 -8.01 -3.11
CA LEU A 104 -9.74 -6.84 -3.67
C LEU A 104 -9.95 -5.62 -2.77
N LYS A 105 -8.88 -4.84 -2.60
CA LYS A 105 -8.91 -3.63 -1.80
C LYS A 105 -8.07 -2.54 -2.45
N ALA A 106 -8.61 -1.33 -2.55
CA ALA A 106 -7.86 -0.17 -3.04
C ALA A 106 -7.03 0.38 -1.88
N LEU A 107 -5.72 0.38 -2.02
CA LEU A 107 -4.79 0.82 -0.98
C LEU A 107 -3.77 1.82 -1.55
N CYS A 108 -3.41 2.81 -0.73
CA CYS A 108 -2.28 3.68 -1.05
C CYS A 108 -0.96 2.89 -0.90
N GLN A 109 0.15 3.48 -1.39
CA GLN A 109 1.46 2.82 -1.36
C GLN A 109 1.82 2.30 0.03
N ARG A 110 1.65 3.14 1.07
CA ARG A 110 1.99 2.78 2.44
C ARG A 110 1.14 1.63 2.97
N CYS A 111 -0.18 1.74 2.83
CA CYS A 111 -1.09 0.70 3.32
C CYS A 111 -0.90 -0.62 2.59
N HIS A 112 -0.63 -0.58 1.28
CA HIS A 112 -0.36 -1.77 0.49
C HIS A 112 0.94 -2.45 0.94
N LEU A 113 2.02 -1.67 1.10
CA LEU A 113 3.30 -2.19 1.57
C LEU A 113 3.18 -2.80 2.97
N ARG A 114 2.44 -2.15 3.88
CA ARG A 114 2.21 -2.69 5.22
C ARG A 114 1.38 -3.97 5.20
N TYR A 115 0.38 -4.03 4.36
CA TYR A 115 -0.41 -5.25 4.18
C TYR A 115 0.45 -6.41 3.70
N ASP A 116 1.35 -6.15 2.75
CA ASP A 116 2.21 -7.16 2.15
C ASP A 116 3.43 -7.50 3.01
N ALA A 117 3.75 -6.70 4.03
CA ALA A 117 4.99 -6.84 4.80
C ALA A 117 5.16 -8.22 5.42
N GLN A 118 4.09 -8.76 6.03
CA GLN A 118 4.13 -10.10 6.62
C GLN A 118 4.35 -11.17 5.55
N HIS A 119 3.66 -11.07 4.42
CA HIS A 119 3.81 -12.01 3.30
C HIS A 119 5.24 -11.98 2.77
N HIS A 120 5.81 -10.79 2.56
CA HIS A 120 7.20 -10.64 2.12
C HIS A 120 8.19 -11.22 3.13
N ALA A 121 7.97 -11.02 4.43
CA ALA A 121 8.80 -11.58 5.48
C ALA A 121 8.76 -13.12 5.49
N GLU A 122 7.58 -13.70 5.34
CA GLU A 122 7.38 -15.15 5.27
C GLU A 122 8.06 -15.74 4.04
N THR A 123 7.92 -15.10 2.87
CA THR A 123 8.57 -15.51 1.62
C THR A 123 10.09 -15.46 1.75
N ALA A 124 10.64 -14.39 2.31
CA ALA A 124 12.09 -14.25 2.54
C ALA A 124 12.62 -15.31 3.50
N ARG A 125 11.86 -15.60 4.57
CA ARG A 125 12.21 -16.64 5.55
C ARG A 125 12.21 -18.02 4.90
N ALA A 126 11.20 -18.36 4.12
CA ALA A 126 11.11 -19.62 3.39
C ALA A 126 12.27 -19.79 2.41
N THR A 127 12.64 -18.74 1.69
CA THR A 127 13.77 -18.74 0.75
C THR A 127 15.09 -19.02 1.49
N ARG A 128 15.32 -18.33 2.61
CA ARG A 128 16.55 -18.55 3.42
C ARG A 128 16.61 -19.97 3.96
N LYS A 129 15.49 -20.49 4.45
CA LYS A 129 15.40 -21.87 4.95
C LYS A 129 15.69 -22.89 3.86
N ALA A 130 15.15 -22.70 2.66
CA ALA A 130 15.39 -23.58 1.52
C ALA A 130 16.87 -23.57 1.10
N ARG A 131 17.50 -22.39 1.05
CA ARG A 131 18.94 -22.25 0.73
C ARG A 131 19.81 -22.94 1.75
N LYS A 132 19.49 -22.81 3.04
CA LYS A 132 20.21 -23.48 4.12
C LYS A 132 20.09 -25.01 4.00
N ALA A 133 18.89 -25.53 3.76
CA ALA A 133 18.66 -26.95 3.59
C ALA A 133 19.50 -27.54 2.43
N VAL A 134 19.60 -26.82 1.31
CA VAL A 134 20.42 -27.22 0.16
C VAL A 134 21.89 -27.21 0.54
N ALA A 135 22.37 -26.19 1.25
CA ALA A 135 23.78 -26.12 1.71
C ALA A 135 24.13 -27.30 2.64
N ASP A 136 23.24 -27.63 3.58
CA ASP A 136 23.44 -28.73 4.52
C ASP A 136 23.54 -30.09 3.84
N LEU A 137 22.91 -30.26 2.66
CA LEU A 137 23.01 -31.52 1.90
C LEU A 137 24.39 -31.76 1.28
N PHE A 138 25.20 -30.72 1.12
CA PHE A 138 26.50 -30.78 0.45
C PHE A 138 27.69 -30.63 1.43
N GLU A 139 27.44 -30.60 2.72
CA GLU A 139 28.51 -30.59 3.75
C GLU A 139 29.01 -31.96 4.11
#